data_886ffe7b15e387096c48bcd6e85138af
#
_entry.id   886ffe7b15e387096c48bcd6e85138af
#
_cell.length_a   1.000
_cell.length_b   1.000
_cell.length_c   1.000
_cell.angle_alpha   90.00
_cell.angle_beta   90.00
_cell.angle_gamma   90.00
#
_symmetry.space_group_name_H-M   'P 1'
#
loop_
_entity.id
_entity.type
_entity.pdbx_description
1 polymer ?
#
loop_
_entity_poly.entity_id
_entity_poly.type
_entity_poly.pdbx_seq_one_letter_code
_entity_poly.pdbx_strand_id
1 'polypeptide(L)'
;MMIRRLSAYASVILIVAGCAKPAPAPVPIPVATSDTSERSFDEAVNAATDGLVTQLPTPPGPSTKTEAKRGVVIDPMVDALSGQQTAATLLLEQRVADRLRSNSQLDVLPFQIASLSKAQYLLTGTMTRVASSQPGAARVFHINLALTDLKEGMVVAQASSRAREEGVDTNPTPYYRDSPVVVKDKVVDGYIATSQTPPGRPADAAYFERVASATTVSEATLAYNSDNYQDALALYQTAAAKPGGEQLRVLNGIYLASWKLRRAKEAEEAFGKVVAQGLSDNNLGVKFLFNPGTTNFWSDPQVSGPYGFWLRQIARQAVLARVCLNVVGHTSLTGSAPYNDRLSLQRAAYIKERLAREAPQLAPRTKASGMGFREKLVGTGTDDARDALDRRVEFKITECG
;
A
#
# COMPACT_ATOMS: atom_id res chain seq x y z
N MET A 1 55.57 76.74 -29.33
CA MET A 1 54.98 76.93 -27.98
C MET A 1 53.48 76.90 -28.19
N MET A 2 52.86 75.70 -28.07
CA MET A 2 51.46 75.45 -28.43
C MET A 2 50.71 74.95 -27.16
N ILE A 3 49.84 75.81 -26.64
CA ILE A 3 49.07 75.56 -25.43
C ILE A 3 47.79 74.81 -25.87
N ARG A 4 47.63 73.53 -25.50
CA ARG A 4 46.41 72.78 -25.65
C ARG A 4 45.46 72.97 -24.50
N ARG A 5 44.24 73.47 -24.77
CA ARG A 5 43.14 73.58 -23.81
C ARG A 5 42.48 72.25 -23.66
N LEU A 6 42.38 71.70 -22.44
CA LEU A 6 41.55 70.55 -22.08
C LEU A 6 40.14 71.10 -21.74
N SER A 7 39.13 70.56 -22.47
CA SER A 7 37.71 70.75 -22.13
C SER A 7 37.29 69.58 -21.27
N ALA A 8 36.82 69.80 -20.08
CA ALA A 8 36.25 68.86 -19.18
C ALA A 8 34.75 68.71 -19.49
N TYR A 9 34.32 67.52 -19.91
CA TYR A 9 32.89 67.15 -19.99
C TYR A 9 32.45 66.60 -18.64
N ALA A 10 31.53 67.25 -17.97
CA ALA A 10 30.86 66.73 -16.79
C ALA A 10 29.67 65.87 -17.22
N SER A 11 29.79 64.54 -17.03
CA SER A 11 28.68 63.60 -17.24
C SER A 11 27.80 63.60 -15.99
N VAL A 12 26.57 64.07 -16.12
CA VAL A 12 25.54 63.95 -15.08
C VAL A 12 24.93 62.57 -15.17
N ILE A 13 25.20 61.72 -14.17
CA ILE A 13 24.54 60.38 -14.03
C ILE A 13 23.23 60.62 -13.29
N LEU A 14 22.11 60.46 -14.02
CA LEU A 14 20.78 60.41 -13.42
C LEU A 14 20.60 59.01 -12.78
N ILE A 15 20.60 58.92 -11.45
CA ILE A 15 20.23 57.71 -10.71
C ILE A 15 18.72 57.68 -10.66
N VAL A 16 18.10 56.81 -11.48
CA VAL A 16 16.66 56.48 -11.39
C VAL A 16 16.51 55.47 -10.23
N ALA A 17 16.07 55.94 -9.08
CA ALA A 17 15.67 55.10 -7.96
C ALA A 17 14.35 54.37 -8.32
N GLY A 18 14.47 53.17 -8.90
CA GLY A 18 13.34 52.27 -9.10
C GLY A 18 12.87 51.75 -7.74
N CYS A 19 11.63 52.07 -7.34
CA CYS A 19 10.97 51.44 -6.20
C CYS A 19 10.71 49.96 -6.56
N ALA A 20 11.66 49.06 -6.22
CA ALA A 20 11.43 47.64 -6.23
C ALA A 20 10.39 47.34 -5.15
N LYS A 21 9.23 46.81 -5.53
CA LYS A 21 8.26 46.24 -4.58
C LYS A 21 8.97 45.15 -3.77
N PRO A 22 8.89 45.19 -2.42
CA PRO A 22 9.46 44.11 -1.61
C PRO A 22 8.89 42.78 -2.06
N ALA A 23 9.75 41.78 -2.24
CA ALA A 23 9.31 40.41 -2.52
C ALA A 23 8.33 39.98 -1.44
N PRO A 24 7.22 39.31 -1.81
CA PRO A 24 6.29 38.78 -0.81
C PRO A 24 7.05 37.89 0.17
N ALA A 25 6.75 38.04 1.45
CA ALA A 25 7.36 37.23 2.50
C ALA A 25 7.09 35.74 2.18
N PRO A 26 8.05 34.83 2.37
CA PRO A 26 7.84 33.42 2.14
C PRO A 26 6.67 32.95 3.02
N VAL A 27 5.69 32.28 2.39
CA VAL A 27 4.55 31.69 3.09
C VAL A 27 5.12 30.63 4.05
N PRO A 28 4.77 30.65 5.35
CA PRO A 28 5.25 29.65 6.29
C PRO A 28 4.85 28.26 5.81
N ILE A 29 5.81 27.33 5.72
CA ILE A 29 5.51 25.93 5.42
C ILE A 29 4.77 25.36 6.64
N PRO A 30 3.58 24.75 6.47
CA PRO A 30 2.87 24.13 7.57
C PRO A 30 3.76 23.07 8.25
N VAL A 31 3.64 22.95 9.57
CA VAL A 31 4.37 21.95 10.35
C VAL A 31 3.44 20.75 10.54
N ALA A 32 3.94 19.55 10.27
CA ALA A 32 3.21 18.32 10.53
C ALA A 32 2.73 18.25 11.99
N THR A 33 1.48 17.88 12.21
CA THR A 33 0.94 17.69 13.57
C THR A 33 1.03 16.23 13.98
N SER A 34 1.56 15.97 15.18
CA SER A 34 1.67 14.62 15.75
C SER A 34 1.06 14.61 17.15
N ASP A 35 0.04 13.80 17.34
CA ASP A 35 -0.54 13.52 18.66
C ASP A 35 -0.10 12.12 19.13
N THR A 36 0.74 12.09 20.15
CA THR A 36 1.27 10.85 20.72
C THR A 36 0.41 10.28 21.84
N SER A 37 -0.66 10.97 22.26
CA SER A 37 -1.60 10.47 23.26
C SER A 37 -2.44 9.32 22.71
N GLU A 38 -2.59 8.27 23.52
CA GLU A 38 -3.34 7.06 23.14
C GLU A 38 -4.82 7.25 23.49
N ARG A 39 -5.65 7.50 22.49
CA ARG A 39 -7.07 7.84 22.59
C ARG A 39 -7.95 6.66 22.18
N SER A 40 -9.27 6.81 22.36
CA SER A 40 -10.22 5.94 21.65
C SER A 40 -10.06 6.10 20.13
N PHE A 41 -10.54 5.12 19.36
CA PHE A 41 -10.39 5.14 17.90
C PHE A 41 -10.98 6.41 17.28
N ASP A 42 -12.23 6.75 17.62
CA ASP A 42 -12.92 7.92 17.08
C ASP A 42 -12.25 9.25 17.47
N GLU A 43 -11.77 9.37 18.71
CA GLU A 43 -11.03 10.57 19.16
C GLU A 43 -9.71 10.74 18.43
N ALA A 44 -8.98 9.64 18.19
CA ALA A 44 -7.71 9.68 17.48
C ALA A 44 -7.92 10.06 15.99
N VAL A 45 -8.94 9.50 15.35
CA VAL A 45 -9.30 9.85 13.96
C VAL A 45 -9.69 11.33 13.85
N ASN A 46 -10.51 11.81 14.78
CA ASN A 46 -10.90 13.22 14.81
C ASN A 46 -9.68 14.13 15.00
N ALA A 47 -8.79 13.79 15.94
CA ALA A 47 -7.56 14.58 16.18
C ALA A 47 -6.65 14.64 14.95
N ALA A 48 -6.42 13.52 14.26
CA ALA A 48 -5.63 13.50 13.03
C ALA A 48 -6.31 14.32 11.91
N THR A 49 -7.62 14.16 11.74
CA THR A 49 -8.36 14.88 10.67
C THR A 49 -8.41 16.38 10.94
N ASP A 50 -8.66 16.81 12.17
CA ASP A 50 -8.63 18.22 12.55
C ASP A 50 -7.21 18.80 12.39
N GLY A 51 -6.18 18.02 12.75
CA GLY A 51 -4.79 18.37 12.53
C GLY A 51 -4.45 18.64 11.06
N LEU A 52 -5.05 17.91 10.10
CA LEU A 52 -4.92 18.22 8.68
C LEU A 52 -5.60 19.54 8.31
N VAL A 53 -6.85 19.70 8.75
CA VAL A 53 -7.67 20.86 8.38
C VAL A 53 -7.05 22.17 8.89
N THR A 54 -6.47 22.17 10.09
CA THR A 54 -5.83 23.38 10.66
C THR A 54 -4.58 23.85 9.89
N GLN A 55 -3.96 22.97 9.10
CA GLN A 55 -2.80 23.31 8.28
C GLN A 55 -3.18 23.91 6.91
N LEU A 56 -4.45 23.82 6.52
CA LEU A 56 -4.89 24.36 5.24
C LEU A 56 -4.92 25.88 5.26
N PRO A 57 -4.49 26.56 4.17
CA PRO A 57 -4.53 28.00 4.09
C PRO A 57 -5.95 28.53 4.32
N THR A 58 -6.08 29.50 5.20
CA THR A 58 -7.34 30.24 5.38
C THR A 58 -7.55 31.12 4.14
N PRO A 59 -8.74 31.16 3.54
CA PRO A 59 -9.02 32.05 2.43
C PRO A 59 -8.73 33.51 2.82
N PRO A 60 -8.09 34.30 1.96
CA PRO A 60 -7.79 35.68 2.26
C PRO A 60 -9.07 36.55 2.19
N GLY A 61 -9.45 37.15 3.32
CA GLY A 61 -10.46 38.21 3.42
C GLY A 61 -11.78 37.80 4.06
N PRO A 62 -12.63 38.78 4.45
CA PRO A 62 -13.96 38.50 4.95
C PRO A 62 -14.82 37.94 3.82
N SER A 63 -15.27 36.68 3.96
CA SER A 63 -16.13 35.98 3.00
C SER A 63 -17.45 36.69 2.81
N THR A 64 -17.57 37.54 1.81
CA THR A 64 -18.82 38.18 1.41
C THR A 64 -19.50 37.47 0.23
N LYS A 65 -18.90 36.39 -0.29
CA LYS A 65 -19.48 35.45 -1.27
C LYS A 65 -19.27 34.04 -0.81
N THR A 66 -20.25 33.17 -1.03
CA THR A 66 -20.15 31.73 -0.83
C THR A 66 -18.96 31.21 -1.63
N GLU A 67 -17.77 31.13 -1.04
CA GLU A 67 -16.63 30.53 -1.71
C GLU A 67 -16.94 29.07 -1.99
N ALA A 68 -16.64 28.62 -3.21
CA ALA A 68 -16.80 27.23 -3.57
C ALA A 68 -15.94 26.37 -2.65
N LYS A 69 -16.53 25.32 -2.07
CA LYS A 69 -15.79 24.37 -1.22
C LYS A 69 -14.66 23.74 -2.02
N ARG A 70 -13.52 23.52 -1.35
CA ARG A 70 -12.38 22.83 -1.95
C ARG A 70 -12.65 21.33 -2.01
N GLY A 71 -12.63 20.75 -3.21
CA GLY A 71 -12.86 19.33 -3.41
C GLY A 71 -11.71 18.48 -2.85
N VAL A 72 -12.05 17.42 -2.12
CA VAL A 72 -11.13 16.41 -1.60
C VAL A 72 -11.59 15.05 -2.07
N VAL A 73 -10.69 14.26 -2.67
CA VAL A 73 -10.89 12.84 -2.92
C VAL A 73 -10.06 12.04 -1.92
N ILE A 74 -10.60 10.91 -1.46
CA ILE A 74 -9.93 10.02 -0.51
C ILE A 74 -9.53 8.75 -1.26
N ASP A 75 -8.22 8.52 -1.44
CA ASP A 75 -7.71 7.23 -1.94
C ASP A 75 -7.86 6.18 -0.83
N PRO A 76 -8.39 4.98 -1.13
CA PRO A 76 -8.64 3.96 -0.13
C PRO A 76 -7.48 3.71 0.82
N MET A 77 -7.79 3.76 2.12
CA MET A 77 -6.79 3.65 3.19
C MET A 77 -6.31 2.23 3.41
N VAL A 78 -5.04 2.06 3.77
CA VAL A 78 -4.40 0.76 3.91
C VAL A 78 -3.65 0.61 5.24
N ASP A 79 -3.45 -0.62 5.66
CA ASP A 79 -2.47 -0.96 6.70
C ASP A 79 -1.05 -0.74 6.17
N ALA A 80 -0.25 0.08 6.84
CA ALA A 80 1.08 0.45 6.35
C ALA A 80 2.09 -0.71 6.37
N LEU A 81 1.88 -1.73 7.18
CA LEU A 81 2.78 -2.89 7.24
C LEU A 81 2.52 -3.83 6.06
N SER A 82 1.25 -4.16 5.80
CA SER A 82 0.85 -5.14 4.78
C SER A 82 0.46 -4.51 3.44
N GLY A 83 0.11 -3.23 3.38
CA GLY A 83 -0.47 -2.58 2.20
C GLY A 83 -1.91 -2.99 1.90
N GLN A 84 -2.57 -3.68 2.83
CA GLN A 84 -3.89 -4.24 2.64
C GLN A 84 -4.99 -3.31 3.17
N GLN A 85 -6.17 -3.36 2.54
CA GLN A 85 -7.38 -2.86 3.16
C GLN A 85 -7.93 -3.90 4.14
N THR A 86 -8.31 -3.41 5.31
CA THR A 86 -8.96 -4.19 6.38
C THR A 86 -10.27 -3.52 6.78
N ALA A 87 -11.10 -4.20 7.54
CA ALA A 87 -12.30 -3.59 8.11
C ALA A 87 -11.97 -2.33 8.93
N ALA A 88 -10.82 -2.34 9.62
CA ALA A 88 -10.32 -1.19 10.38
C ALA A 88 -9.94 0.00 9.49
N THR A 89 -9.27 -0.23 8.35
CA THR A 89 -8.92 0.87 7.44
C THR A 89 -10.12 1.43 6.71
N LEU A 90 -11.13 0.61 6.40
CA LEU A 90 -12.42 1.09 5.90
C LEU A 90 -13.15 1.96 6.92
N LEU A 91 -13.14 1.55 8.20
CA LEU A 91 -13.71 2.34 9.29
C LEU A 91 -12.98 3.68 9.45
N LEU A 92 -11.64 3.67 9.37
CA LEU A 92 -10.82 4.89 9.38
C LEU A 92 -11.23 5.84 8.24
N GLU A 93 -11.29 5.33 7.02
CA GLU A 93 -11.69 6.10 5.83
C GLU A 93 -13.08 6.73 6.00
N GLN A 94 -14.05 5.95 6.46
CA GLN A 94 -15.41 6.43 6.73
C GLN A 94 -15.41 7.55 7.77
N ARG A 95 -14.74 7.37 8.91
CA ARG A 95 -14.70 8.38 9.99
C ARG A 95 -14.00 9.67 9.54
N VAL A 96 -12.90 9.54 8.79
CA VAL A 96 -12.21 10.70 8.19
C VAL A 96 -13.14 11.43 7.22
N ALA A 97 -13.82 10.70 6.33
CA ALA A 97 -14.76 11.30 5.39
C ALA A 97 -15.90 12.05 6.09
N ASP A 98 -16.49 11.45 7.13
CA ASP A 98 -17.57 12.06 7.90
C ASP A 98 -17.08 13.33 8.63
N ARG A 99 -15.87 13.29 9.20
CA ARG A 99 -15.27 14.46 9.86
C ARG A 99 -14.99 15.59 8.87
N LEU A 100 -14.46 15.27 7.67
CA LEU A 100 -14.22 16.27 6.61
C LEU A 100 -15.52 16.89 6.09
N ARG A 101 -16.60 16.09 5.91
CA ARG A 101 -17.93 16.60 5.47
C ARG A 101 -18.53 17.59 6.46
N SER A 102 -18.21 17.46 7.75
CA SER A 102 -18.65 18.43 8.76
C SER A 102 -17.93 19.78 8.65
N ASN A 103 -16.83 19.87 7.86
CA ASN A 103 -16.12 21.11 7.62
C ASN A 103 -16.77 21.92 6.49
N SER A 104 -17.06 23.18 6.74
CA SER A 104 -17.73 24.05 5.78
C SER A 104 -16.91 24.44 4.54
N GLN A 105 -15.57 24.26 4.61
CA GLN A 105 -14.64 24.67 3.54
C GLN A 105 -14.29 23.52 2.58
N LEU A 106 -14.61 22.27 2.94
CA LEU A 106 -14.25 21.09 2.18
C LEU A 106 -15.48 20.39 1.61
N ASP A 107 -15.31 19.76 0.45
CA ASP A 107 -16.30 18.92 -0.20
C ASP A 107 -15.67 17.55 -0.53
N VAL A 108 -16.15 16.49 0.11
CA VAL A 108 -15.63 15.14 -0.10
C VAL A 108 -16.29 14.52 -1.32
N LEU A 109 -15.52 14.38 -2.38
CA LEU A 109 -15.93 13.81 -3.65
C LEU A 109 -15.61 12.30 -3.70
N PRO A 110 -16.37 11.50 -4.48
CA PRO A 110 -16.06 10.09 -4.69
C PRO A 110 -14.66 9.93 -5.33
N PHE A 111 -13.93 8.88 -4.95
CA PHE A 111 -12.63 8.57 -5.56
C PHE A 111 -12.82 7.91 -6.93
N GLN A 112 -13.10 8.72 -7.94
CA GLN A 112 -13.39 8.35 -9.32
C GLN A 112 -12.65 9.29 -10.28
N ILE A 113 -12.39 8.82 -11.49
CA ILE A 113 -11.64 9.61 -12.49
C ILE A 113 -12.31 10.96 -12.78
N ALA A 114 -13.64 11.00 -12.82
CA ALA A 114 -14.43 12.23 -13.07
C ALA A 114 -14.33 13.26 -11.93
N SER A 115 -13.98 12.83 -10.73
CA SER A 115 -13.82 13.68 -9.56
C SER A 115 -12.43 14.28 -9.43
N LEU A 116 -11.39 13.63 -9.99
CA LEU A 116 -10.00 14.11 -9.89
C LEU A 116 -9.83 15.51 -10.50
N SER A 117 -10.52 15.81 -11.61
CA SER A 117 -10.46 17.14 -12.24
C SER A 117 -11.17 18.25 -11.46
N LYS A 118 -12.04 17.87 -10.52
CA LYS A 118 -12.83 18.79 -9.66
C LYS A 118 -12.23 18.91 -8.26
N ALA A 119 -11.42 17.93 -7.84
CA ALA A 119 -10.79 17.93 -6.55
C ALA A 119 -9.52 18.79 -6.58
N GLN A 120 -9.30 19.54 -5.50
CA GLN A 120 -8.04 20.23 -5.26
C GLN A 120 -7.07 19.32 -4.52
N TYR A 121 -7.57 18.49 -3.61
CA TYR A 121 -6.73 17.69 -2.74
C TYR A 121 -7.01 16.19 -2.88
N LEU A 122 -5.93 15.42 -2.75
CA LEU A 122 -5.94 13.97 -2.58
C LEU A 122 -5.55 13.65 -1.14
N LEU A 123 -6.41 12.93 -0.43
CA LEU A 123 -6.13 12.44 0.91
C LEU A 123 -5.64 10.99 0.83
N THR A 124 -4.48 10.73 1.41
CA THR A 124 -3.94 9.40 1.67
C THR A 124 -3.94 9.12 3.17
N GLY A 125 -4.20 7.88 3.57
CA GLY A 125 -4.25 7.51 4.97
C GLY A 125 -3.76 6.10 5.24
N THR A 126 -3.01 5.93 6.32
CA THR A 126 -2.53 4.62 6.76
C THR A 126 -2.79 4.40 8.22
N MET A 127 -2.93 3.12 8.59
CA MET A 127 -3.02 2.68 9.96
C MET A 127 -2.07 1.50 10.18
N THR A 128 -1.36 1.48 11.30
CA THR A 128 -0.39 0.41 11.60
C THR A 128 -0.38 0.09 13.08
N ARG A 129 -0.33 -1.19 13.42
CA ARG A 129 -0.13 -1.63 14.80
C ARG A 129 1.29 -1.34 15.26
N VAL A 130 1.42 -0.59 16.35
CA VAL A 130 2.69 -0.27 17.00
C VAL A 130 2.64 -0.62 18.48
N ALA A 131 3.80 -0.66 19.13
CA ALA A 131 3.85 -0.79 20.58
C ALA A 131 3.21 0.44 21.24
N SER A 132 2.48 0.22 22.34
CA SER A 132 2.03 1.31 23.20
C SER A 132 3.23 2.02 23.84
N SER A 133 3.09 3.30 24.12
CA SER A 133 4.03 4.07 24.93
C SER A 133 3.99 3.70 26.42
N GLN A 134 2.93 3.00 26.85
CA GLN A 134 2.76 2.55 28.22
C GLN A 134 3.33 1.14 28.39
N PRO A 135 4.27 0.92 29.32
CA PRO A 135 4.83 -0.41 29.56
C PRO A 135 3.75 -1.43 29.96
N GLY A 136 3.74 -2.58 29.26
CA GLY A 136 2.78 -3.67 29.51
C GLY A 136 1.38 -3.47 28.95
N ALA A 137 1.10 -2.35 28.29
CA ALA A 137 -0.17 -2.12 27.63
C ALA A 137 -0.28 -2.88 26.30
N ALA A 138 -1.52 -3.07 25.83
CA ALA A 138 -1.81 -3.64 24.52
C ALA A 138 -1.22 -2.76 23.40
N ARG A 139 -1.11 -3.32 22.18
CA ARG A 139 -0.71 -2.55 20.99
C ARG A 139 -1.74 -1.46 20.69
N VAL A 140 -1.29 -0.44 20.00
CA VAL A 140 -2.12 0.68 19.54
C VAL A 140 -1.97 0.83 18.03
N PHE A 141 -2.93 1.48 17.40
CA PHE A 141 -2.80 1.89 16.01
C PHE A 141 -2.12 3.25 15.92
N HIS A 142 -1.14 3.36 15.05
CA HIS A 142 -0.61 4.63 14.58
C HIS A 142 -1.30 4.98 13.26
N ILE A 143 -2.00 6.10 13.24
CA ILE A 143 -2.73 6.65 12.09
C ILE A 143 -1.87 7.76 11.50
N ASN A 144 -1.67 7.73 10.17
CA ASN A 144 -1.06 8.81 9.43
C ASN A 144 -2.01 9.24 8.31
N LEU A 145 -2.21 10.54 8.17
CA LEU A 145 -3.03 11.14 7.13
C LEU A 145 -2.22 12.24 6.44
N ALA A 146 -2.32 12.35 5.11
CA ALA A 146 -1.71 13.44 4.36
C ALA A 146 -2.66 13.95 3.26
N LEU A 147 -2.67 15.27 3.07
CA LEU A 147 -3.33 15.94 1.95
C LEU A 147 -2.28 16.41 0.95
N THR A 148 -2.43 15.96 -0.30
CA THR A 148 -1.58 16.36 -1.42
C THR A 148 -2.38 17.26 -2.37
N ASP A 149 -1.82 18.38 -2.78
CA ASP A 149 -2.39 19.21 -3.85
C ASP A 149 -2.27 18.47 -5.18
N LEU A 150 -3.41 18.22 -5.84
CA LEU A 150 -3.46 17.42 -7.08
C LEU A 150 -2.80 18.11 -8.27
N LYS A 151 -2.71 19.44 -8.25
CA LYS A 151 -2.10 20.21 -9.34
C LYS A 151 -0.57 20.23 -9.24
N GLU A 152 -0.07 20.37 -8.01
CA GLU A 152 1.37 20.58 -7.77
C GLU A 152 2.09 19.28 -7.33
N GLY A 153 1.34 18.26 -6.91
CA GLY A 153 1.90 17.03 -6.37
C GLY A 153 2.61 17.21 -5.02
N MET A 154 2.35 18.33 -4.32
CA MET A 154 2.97 18.65 -3.05
C MET A 154 2.06 18.29 -1.88
N VAL A 155 2.61 17.67 -0.84
CA VAL A 155 1.90 17.48 0.42
C VAL A 155 1.72 18.84 1.09
N VAL A 156 0.47 19.21 1.35
CA VAL A 156 0.11 20.52 1.94
C VAL A 156 -0.25 20.41 3.43
N ALA A 157 -0.62 19.22 3.88
CA ALA A 157 -0.90 18.95 5.29
C ALA A 157 -0.56 17.50 5.61
N GLN A 158 -0.04 17.24 6.82
CA GLN A 158 0.19 15.90 7.35
C GLN A 158 -0.11 15.89 8.86
N ALA A 159 -0.83 14.85 9.30
CA ALA A 159 -1.15 14.67 10.70
C ALA A 159 -1.06 13.20 11.10
N SER A 160 -0.70 12.95 12.35
CA SER A 160 -0.69 11.61 12.92
C SER A 160 -1.29 11.58 14.32
N SER A 161 -1.83 10.43 14.70
CA SER A 161 -2.40 10.17 16.02
C SER A 161 -2.25 8.72 16.43
N ARG A 162 -2.53 8.40 17.70
CA ARG A 162 -2.51 7.02 18.22
C ARG A 162 -3.87 6.64 18.76
N ALA A 163 -4.38 5.48 18.31
CA ALA A 163 -5.66 4.93 18.74
C ALA A 163 -5.46 3.61 19.50
N ARG A 164 -6.21 3.40 20.58
CA ARG A 164 -6.29 2.08 21.22
C ARG A 164 -6.95 1.08 20.26
N GLU A 165 -6.49 -0.19 20.33
CA GLU A 165 -6.95 -1.26 19.41
C GLU A 165 -8.33 -1.82 19.77
N GLU A 166 -8.89 -1.49 20.91
CA GLU A 166 -10.13 -2.07 21.45
C GLU A 166 -11.32 -1.90 20.50
N GLY A 167 -11.99 -3.02 20.19
CA GLY A 167 -13.21 -3.03 19.39
C GLY A 167 -13.03 -2.81 17.88
N VAL A 168 -11.81 -2.79 17.38
CA VAL A 168 -11.53 -2.55 15.96
C VAL A 168 -11.19 -3.86 15.23
N ASP A 169 -12.01 -4.20 14.22
CA ASP A 169 -11.79 -5.40 13.39
C ASP A 169 -10.71 -5.13 12.33
N THR A 170 -9.65 -5.94 12.36
CA THR A 170 -8.52 -5.84 11.42
C THR A 170 -8.50 -6.93 10.36
N ASN A 171 -9.59 -7.67 10.17
CA ASN A 171 -9.67 -8.66 9.12
C ASN A 171 -9.53 -8.00 7.74
N PRO A 172 -8.74 -8.59 6.82
CA PRO A 172 -8.64 -8.10 5.46
C PRO A 172 -9.99 -8.13 4.74
N THR A 173 -10.23 -7.16 3.87
CA THR A 173 -11.40 -7.17 2.98
C THR A 173 -11.35 -8.38 2.03
N PRO A 174 -12.47 -8.79 1.40
CA PRO A 174 -12.52 -10.00 0.59
C PRO A 174 -11.41 -10.11 -0.46
N TYR A 175 -11.12 -9.04 -1.19
CA TYR A 175 -10.03 -9.01 -2.17
C TYR A 175 -8.68 -9.38 -1.56
N TYR A 176 -8.33 -8.78 -0.43
CA TYR A 176 -7.04 -9.02 0.23
C TYR A 176 -7.00 -10.35 0.99
N ARG A 177 -8.13 -10.79 1.52
CA ARG A 177 -8.26 -12.10 2.18
C ARG A 177 -8.04 -13.24 1.18
N ASP A 178 -8.61 -13.10 -0.02
CA ASP A 178 -8.56 -14.13 -1.06
C ASP A 178 -7.23 -14.09 -1.86
N SER A 179 -6.44 -13.03 -1.70
CA SER A 179 -5.18 -12.81 -2.43
C SER A 179 -4.12 -13.84 -2.06
N PRO A 180 -3.49 -14.52 -3.04
CA PRO A 180 -2.33 -15.37 -2.81
C PRO A 180 -1.08 -14.55 -2.44
N VAL A 181 -1.08 -13.26 -2.75
CA VAL A 181 0.09 -12.38 -2.65
C VAL A 181 -0.14 -11.35 -1.57
N VAL A 182 0.70 -11.38 -0.53
CA VAL A 182 0.72 -10.40 0.56
C VAL A 182 2.01 -9.58 0.44
N VAL A 183 2.10 -8.82 -0.65
CA VAL A 183 3.31 -8.01 -0.93
C VAL A 183 2.90 -6.64 -1.41
N LYS A 184 3.59 -5.64 -0.90
CA LYS A 184 3.50 -4.26 -1.37
C LYS A 184 4.35 -4.11 -2.63
N ASP A 185 3.78 -3.55 -3.68
CA ASP A 185 4.53 -3.08 -4.83
C ASP A 185 5.00 -1.62 -4.62
N LYS A 186 5.81 -1.11 -5.54
CA LYS A 186 6.35 0.25 -5.46
C LYS A 186 5.26 1.33 -5.37
N VAL A 187 4.08 1.08 -5.94
CA VAL A 187 2.96 2.04 -5.90
C VAL A 187 2.35 2.09 -4.51
N VAL A 188 2.15 0.93 -3.88
CA VAL A 188 1.66 0.83 -2.50
C VAL A 188 2.69 1.38 -1.52
N ASP A 189 3.99 1.09 -1.71
CA ASP A 189 5.05 1.68 -0.87
C ASP A 189 5.09 3.21 -1.02
N GLY A 190 4.93 3.73 -2.24
CA GLY A 190 4.84 5.17 -2.50
C GLY A 190 3.60 5.82 -1.88
N TYR A 191 2.44 5.15 -1.90
CA TYR A 191 1.23 5.58 -1.18
C TYR A 191 1.50 5.72 0.32
N ILE A 192 2.10 4.68 0.93
CA ILE A 192 2.44 4.67 2.36
C ILE A 192 3.43 5.79 2.69
N ALA A 193 4.48 5.96 1.87
CA ALA A 193 5.45 7.03 2.03
C ALA A 193 4.77 8.40 1.96
N THR A 194 3.86 8.61 1.00
CA THR A 194 3.11 9.87 0.84
C THR A 194 2.28 10.19 2.08
N SER A 195 1.60 9.19 2.69
CA SER A 195 0.80 9.41 3.91
C SER A 195 1.63 9.89 5.12
N GLN A 196 2.94 9.73 5.07
CA GLN A 196 3.89 10.11 6.12
C GLN A 196 4.79 11.29 5.73
N THR A 197 4.63 11.80 4.50
CA THR A 197 5.45 12.88 3.96
C THR A 197 5.09 14.21 4.63
N PRO A 198 6.07 14.96 5.17
CA PRO A 198 5.83 16.27 5.76
C PRO A 198 5.30 17.29 4.74
N PRO A 199 4.52 18.30 5.19
CA PRO A 199 4.09 19.40 4.34
C PRO A 199 5.26 20.12 3.65
N GLY A 200 5.04 20.59 2.43
CA GLY A 200 6.07 21.26 1.62
C GLY A 200 7.05 20.31 0.91
N ARG A 201 6.81 19.00 0.98
CA ARG A 201 7.56 17.99 0.24
C ARG A 201 6.68 17.37 -0.84
N PRO A 202 7.25 16.88 -1.96
CA PRO A 202 6.48 16.20 -2.99
C PRO A 202 5.96 14.85 -2.49
N ALA A 203 4.77 14.47 -2.96
CA ALA A 203 4.29 13.11 -2.87
C ALA A 203 5.25 12.14 -3.59
N ASP A 204 5.22 10.86 -3.24
CA ASP A 204 6.03 9.86 -3.94
C ASP A 204 5.63 9.79 -5.43
N ALA A 205 6.62 9.88 -6.31
CA ALA A 205 6.39 9.96 -7.75
C ALA A 205 5.77 8.66 -8.30
N ALA A 206 6.22 7.50 -7.83
CA ALA A 206 5.72 6.20 -8.31
C ALA A 206 4.23 6.01 -7.98
N TYR A 207 3.77 6.57 -6.88
CA TYR A 207 2.36 6.60 -6.50
C TYR A 207 1.61 7.72 -7.25
N PHE A 208 2.08 8.96 -7.18
CA PHE A 208 1.32 10.13 -7.64
C PHE A 208 1.02 10.10 -9.14
N GLU A 209 1.96 9.64 -9.96
CA GLU A 209 1.79 9.44 -11.40
C GLU A 209 0.69 8.42 -11.75
N ARG A 210 0.28 7.60 -10.79
CA ARG A 210 -0.71 6.53 -10.98
C ARG A 210 -2.06 6.77 -10.32
N VAL A 211 -2.27 7.95 -9.74
CA VAL A 211 -3.55 8.31 -9.06
C VAL A 211 -4.75 8.14 -9.99
N ALA A 212 -4.61 8.54 -11.26
CA ALA A 212 -5.70 8.37 -12.23
C ALA A 212 -6.04 6.89 -12.51
N SER A 213 -5.07 5.98 -12.48
CA SER A 213 -5.33 4.54 -12.61
C SER A 213 -5.82 3.93 -11.29
N ALA A 214 -5.42 4.49 -10.15
CA ALA A 214 -5.83 4.05 -8.83
C ALA A 214 -7.36 4.15 -8.64
N THR A 215 -8.04 5.12 -9.24
CA THR A 215 -9.50 5.22 -9.20
C THR A 215 -10.17 3.98 -9.80
N THR A 216 -9.72 3.55 -10.99
CA THR A 216 -10.26 2.36 -11.66
C THR A 216 -9.96 1.08 -10.87
N VAL A 217 -8.77 1.00 -10.25
CA VAL A 217 -8.39 -0.13 -9.38
C VAL A 217 -9.25 -0.15 -8.11
N SER A 218 -9.55 1.00 -7.53
CA SER A 218 -10.45 1.12 -6.37
C SER A 218 -11.87 0.66 -6.71
N GLU A 219 -12.43 1.11 -7.83
CA GLU A 219 -13.74 0.68 -8.31
C GLU A 219 -13.78 -0.85 -8.55
N ALA A 220 -12.71 -1.41 -9.16
CA ALA A 220 -12.58 -2.85 -9.38
C ALA A 220 -12.53 -3.63 -8.06
N THR A 221 -11.78 -3.12 -7.06
CA THR A 221 -11.68 -3.75 -5.75
C THR A 221 -13.00 -3.70 -5.00
N LEU A 222 -13.73 -2.59 -5.09
CA LEU A 222 -15.07 -2.45 -4.51
C LEU A 222 -16.05 -3.44 -5.15
N ALA A 223 -16.06 -3.56 -6.48
CA ALA A 223 -16.87 -4.54 -7.19
C ALA A 223 -16.55 -5.98 -6.76
N TYR A 224 -15.26 -6.32 -6.62
CA TYR A 224 -14.82 -7.62 -6.10
C TYR A 224 -15.32 -7.87 -4.67
N ASN A 225 -15.16 -6.90 -3.78
CA ASN A 225 -15.59 -6.99 -2.38
C ASN A 225 -17.12 -7.10 -2.23
N SER A 226 -17.86 -6.72 -3.28
CA SER A 226 -19.33 -6.82 -3.37
C SER A 226 -19.79 -8.05 -4.18
N ASP A 227 -18.92 -9.04 -4.38
CA ASP A 227 -19.16 -10.27 -5.15
C ASP A 227 -19.52 -10.05 -6.63
N ASN A 228 -19.37 -8.81 -7.14
CA ASN A 228 -19.58 -8.48 -8.55
C ASN A 228 -18.32 -8.75 -9.38
N TYR A 229 -17.94 -10.02 -9.49
CA TYR A 229 -16.68 -10.45 -10.11
C TYR A 229 -16.58 -10.15 -11.60
N GLN A 230 -17.72 -10.09 -12.32
CA GLN A 230 -17.72 -9.78 -13.76
C GLN A 230 -17.28 -8.33 -14.01
N ASP A 231 -17.85 -7.38 -13.27
CA ASP A 231 -17.47 -5.96 -13.38
C ASP A 231 -16.06 -5.73 -12.82
N ALA A 232 -15.71 -6.40 -11.71
CA ALA A 232 -14.36 -6.35 -11.17
C ALA A 232 -13.32 -6.77 -12.23
N LEU A 233 -13.55 -7.89 -12.94
CA LEU A 233 -12.65 -8.36 -13.99
C LEU A 233 -12.52 -7.33 -15.12
N ALA A 234 -13.64 -6.79 -15.62
CA ALA A 234 -13.64 -5.81 -16.68
C ALA A 234 -12.87 -4.52 -16.30
N LEU A 235 -13.06 -4.04 -15.07
CA LEU A 235 -12.37 -2.86 -14.53
C LEU A 235 -10.85 -3.12 -14.33
N TYR A 236 -10.45 -4.29 -13.80
CA TYR A 236 -9.03 -4.65 -13.69
C TYR A 236 -8.37 -4.78 -15.07
N GLN A 237 -9.05 -5.38 -16.05
CA GLN A 237 -8.55 -5.44 -17.43
C GLN A 237 -8.40 -4.05 -18.05
N THR A 238 -9.36 -3.15 -17.80
CA THR A 238 -9.28 -1.74 -18.21
C THR A 238 -8.10 -1.03 -17.56
N ALA A 239 -7.86 -1.28 -16.27
CA ALA A 239 -6.70 -0.72 -15.57
C ALA A 239 -5.38 -1.27 -16.14
N ALA A 240 -5.29 -2.57 -16.40
CA ALA A 240 -4.10 -3.22 -16.96
C ALA A 240 -3.73 -2.70 -18.36
N ALA A 241 -4.72 -2.31 -19.18
CA ALA A 241 -4.50 -1.79 -20.53
C ALA A 241 -3.94 -0.35 -20.57
N LYS A 242 -3.96 0.38 -19.44
CA LYS A 242 -3.40 1.73 -19.37
C LYS A 242 -1.87 1.70 -19.25
N PRO A 243 -1.14 2.74 -19.71
CA PRO A 243 0.29 2.86 -19.46
C PRO A 243 0.61 2.73 -17.96
N GLY A 244 1.55 1.85 -17.60
CA GLY A 244 1.88 1.56 -16.20
C GLY A 244 0.77 0.85 -15.41
N GLY A 245 -0.22 0.27 -16.10
CA GLY A 245 -1.35 -0.43 -15.48
C GLY A 245 -1.04 -1.85 -15.02
N GLU A 246 0.05 -2.47 -15.47
CA GLU A 246 0.49 -3.79 -15.01
C GLU A 246 1.12 -3.70 -13.61
N GLN A 247 0.30 -3.40 -12.61
CA GLN A 247 0.66 -3.39 -11.20
C GLN A 247 0.30 -4.74 -10.58
N LEU A 248 1.04 -5.15 -9.54
CA LEU A 248 0.81 -6.43 -8.89
C LEU A 248 -0.65 -6.59 -8.41
N ARG A 249 -1.23 -5.53 -7.82
CA ARG A 249 -2.63 -5.53 -7.38
C ARG A 249 -3.65 -5.67 -8.52
N VAL A 250 -3.33 -5.15 -9.72
CA VAL A 250 -4.19 -5.28 -10.91
C VAL A 250 -4.12 -6.68 -11.48
N LEU A 251 -2.92 -7.22 -11.66
CA LEU A 251 -2.70 -8.60 -12.13
C LEU A 251 -3.34 -9.63 -11.17
N ASN A 252 -3.18 -9.40 -9.88
CA ASN A 252 -3.82 -10.21 -8.84
C ASN A 252 -5.35 -10.10 -8.90
N GLY A 253 -5.91 -8.91 -9.14
CA GLY A 253 -7.35 -8.71 -9.31
C GLY A 253 -7.92 -9.46 -10.51
N ILE A 254 -7.22 -9.45 -11.65
CA ILE A 254 -7.60 -10.26 -12.82
C ILE A 254 -7.59 -11.74 -12.46
N TYR A 255 -6.54 -12.22 -11.78
CA TYR A 255 -6.45 -13.60 -11.32
C TYR A 255 -7.65 -13.99 -10.42
N LEU A 256 -7.88 -13.21 -9.37
CA LEU A 256 -8.92 -13.50 -8.37
C LEU A 256 -10.32 -13.49 -9.00
N ALA A 257 -10.65 -12.45 -9.78
CA ALA A 257 -11.95 -12.33 -10.42
C ALA A 257 -12.17 -13.46 -11.44
N SER A 258 -11.16 -13.83 -12.24
CA SER A 258 -11.22 -14.96 -13.17
C SER A 258 -11.42 -16.28 -12.43
N TRP A 259 -10.75 -16.49 -11.29
CA TRP A 259 -10.91 -17.68 -10.46
C TRP A 259 -12.33 -17.79 -9.90
N LYS A 260 -12.89 -16.71 -9.33
CA LYS A 260 -14.29 -16.67 -8.84
C LYS A 260 -15.31 -16.94 -9.94
N LEU A 261 -15.04 -16.48 -11.16
CA LEU A 261 -15.87 -16.73 -12.35
C LEU A 261 -15.65 -18.13 -12.96
N ARG A 262 -14.82 -18.98 -12.35
CA ARG A 262 -14.45 -20.32 -12.84
C ARG A 262 -13.79 -20.32 -14.24
N ARG A 263 -13.16 -19.23 -14.62
CA ARG A 263 -12.39 -19.08 -15.85
C ARG A 263 -10.95 -19.55 -15.61
N ALA A 264 -10.78 -20.86 -15.44
CA ALA A 264 -9.53 -21.46 -14.95
C ALA A 264 -8.30 -21.11 -15.81
N LYS A 265 -8.43 -21.06 -17.16
CA LYS A 265 -7.33 -20.70 -18.06
C LYS A 265 -6.91 -19.27 -17.88
N GLU A 266 -7.87 -18.32 -17.86
CA GLU A 266 -7.60 -16.90 -17.64
C GLU A 266 -6.97 -16.65 -16.26
N ALA A 267 -7.47 -17.35 -15.23
CA ALA A 267 -6.91 -17.28 -13.88
C ALA A 267 -5.46 -17.78 -13.84
N GLU A 268 -5.16 -18.90 -14.48
CA GLU A 268 -3.80 -19.45 -14.53
C GLU A 268 -2.83 -18.52 -15.28
N GLU A 269 -3.26 -17.94 -16.41
CA GLU A 269 -2.46 -16.98 -17.19
C GLU A 269 -2.19 -15.70 -16.38
N ALA A 270 -3.22 -15.15 -15.73
CA ALA A 270 -3.07 -13.96 -14.87
C ALA A 270 -2.16 -14.23 -13.67
N PHE A 271 -2.30 -15.41 -13.03
CA PHE A 271 -1.39 -15.79 -11.95
C PHE A 271 0.06 -15.95 -12.42
N GLY A 272 0.26 -16.45 -13.64
CA GLY A 272 1.60 -16.48 -14.25
C GLY A 272 2.26 -15.10 -14.34
N LYS A 273 1.48 -14.06 -14.68
CA LYS A 273 1.96 -12.66 -14.67
C LYS A 273 2.26 -12.16 -13.25
N VAL A 274 1.41 -12.50 -12.26
CA VAL A 274 1.67 -12.18 -10.85
C VAL A 274 3.01 -12.77 -10.40
N VAL A 275 3.27 -14.03 -10.74
CA VAL A 275 4.55 -14.70 -10.42
C VAL A 275 5.72 -14.03 -11.13
N ALA A 276 5.59 -13.75 -12.43
CA ALA A 276 6.66 -13.11 -13.22
C ALA A 276 7.04 -11.73 -12.62
N GLN A 277 6.04 -10.93 -12.23
CA GLN A 277 6.26 -9.65 -11.56
C GLN A 277 6.94 -9.85 -10.20
N GLY A 278 6.44 -10.77 -9.38
CA GLY A 278 7.05 -11.06 -8.08
C GLY A 278 8.51 -11.50 -8.18
N LEU A 279 8.86 -12.29 -9.20
CA LEU A 279 10.25 -12.70 -9.46
C LEU A 279 11.11 -11.51 -9.92
N SER A 280 10.58 -10.64 -10.78
CA SER A 280 11.27 -9.41 -11.24
C SER A 280 11.56 -8.45 -10.10
N ASP A 281 10.62 -8.31 -9.17
CA ASP A 281 10.74 -7.42 -8.01
C ASP A 281 11.52 -8.06 -6.84
N ASN A 282 12.10 -9.26 -7.05
CA ASN A 282 12.77 -10.07 -6.04
C ASN A 282 11.89 -10.36 -4.82
N ASN A 283 10.59 -10.48 -5.02
CA ASN A 283 9.60 -10.61 -3.97
C ASN A 283 8.41 -11.49 -4.40
N LEU A 284 8.62 -12.80 -4.41
CA LEU A 284 7.55 -13.78 -4.68
C LEU A 284 6.74 -14.03 -3.41
N GLY A 285 5.74 -13.21 -3.14
CA GLY A 285 4.93 -13.24 -1.92
C GLY A 285 3.90 -14.38 -1.81
N VAL A 286 3.95 -15.38 -2.69
CA VAL A 286 3.00 -16.51 -2.69
C VAL A 286 3.27 -17.42 -1.50
N LYS A 287 2.20 -17.82 -0.81
CA LYS A 287 2.25 -18.72 0.35
C LYS A 287 1.39 -19.96 0.14
N PHE A 288 1.95 -21.12 0.45
CA PHE A 288 1.22 -22.40 0.52
C PHE A 288 0.96 -22.72 1.98
N LEU A 289 -0.31 -22.91 2.34
CA LEU A 289 -0.72 -23.20 3.71
C LEU A 289 -0.91 -24.70 3.92
N PHE A 290 -0.65 -25.16 5.15
CA PHE A 290 -0.67 -26.57 5.52
C PHE A 290 -1.55 -26.82 6.75
N ASN A 291 -2.11 -28.03 6.81
CA ASN A 291 -2.81 -28.53 8.00
C ASN A 291 -1.86 -28.65 9.20
N PRO A 292 -2.36 -28.50 10.44
CA PRO A 292 -1.58 -28.74 11.65
C PRO A 292 -0.85 -30.09 11.63
N GLY A 293 0.42 -30.09 12.03
CA GLY A 293 1.20 -31.32 12.21
C GLY A 293 1.49 -32.14 10.95
N THR A 294 1.14 -31.66 9.74
CA THR A 294 1.28 -32.45 8.51
C THR A 294 1.97 -31.67 7.38
N THR A 295 2.28 -32.38 6.29
CA THR A 295 2.70 -31.84 5.00
C THR A 295 1.56 -31.77 3.98
N ASN A 296 0.32 -32.03 4.39
CA ASN A 296 -0.85 -31.87 3.55
C ASN A 296 -1.23 -30.40 3.46
N PHE A 297 -1.61 -29.96 2.27
CA PHE A 297 -2.13 -28.61 2.08
C PHE A 297 -3.35 -28.37 2.97
N TRP A 298 -3.58 -27.10 3.27
CA TRP A 298 -4.77 -26.66 4.00
C TRP A 298 -6.04 -27.25 3.40
N SER A 299 -6.91 -27.80 4.24
CA SER A 299 -8.04 -28.60 3.81
C SER A 299 -9.18 -27.80 3.19
N ASP A 300 -9.20 -26.48 3.35
CA ASP A 300 -10.19 -25.63 2.69
C ASP A 300 -9.91 -25.54 1.18
N PRO A 301 -10.80 -26.08 0.32
CA PRO A 301 -10.61 -26.08 -1.13
C PRO A 301 -10.70 -24.66 -1.74
N GLN A 302 -11.28 -23.69 -1.05
CA GLN A 302 -11.27 -22.30 -1.50
C GLN A 302 -9.85 -21.70 -1.45
N VAL A 303 -9.03 -22.16 -0.52
CA VAL A 303 -7.64 -21.74 -0.35
C VAL A 303 -6.69 -22.60 -1.15
N SER A 304 -6.76 -23.93 -1.00
CA SER A 304 -5.78 -24.86 -1.59
C SER A 304 -6.13 -25.33 -2.99
N GLY A 305 -7.37 -25.14 -3.44
CA GLY A 305 -7.82 -25.57 -4.77
C GLY A 305 -6.93 -25.11 -5.93
N PRO A 306 -6.45 -23.87 -5.94
CA PRO A 306 -5.60 -23.36 -7.01
C PRO A 306 -4.12 -23.80 -6.91
N TYR A 307 -3.66 -24.46 -5.84
CA TYR A 307 -2.24 -24.74 -5.60
C TYR A 307 -1.57 -25.57 -6.71
N GLY A 308 -2.32 -26.41 -7.41
CA GLY A 308 -1.79 -27.19 -8.52
C GLY A 308 -1.27 -26.31 -9.66
N PHE A 309 -2.06 -25.36 -10.14
CA PHE A 309 -1.63 -24.47 -11.21
C PHE A 309 -0.67 -23.36 -10.69
N TRP A 310 -0.75 -22.99 -9.40
CA TRP A 310 0.24 -22.09 -8.82
C TRP A 310 1.65 -22.70 -8.93
N LEU A 311 1.82 -23.95 -8.55
CA LEU A 311 3.09 -24.67 -8.65
C LEU A 311 3.59 -24.72 -10.10
N ARG A 312 2.70 -25.00 -11.08
CA ARG A 312 3.06 -24.97 -12.49
C ARG A 312 3.58 -23.59 -12.93
N GLN A 313 2.84 -22.53 -12.58
CA GLN A 313 3.23 -21.17 -12.97
C GLN A 313 4.50 -20.71 -12.27
N ILE A 314 4.68 -20.99 -10.97
CA ILE A 314 5.91 -20.68 -10.26
C ILE A 314 7.10 -21.39 -10.92
N ALA A 315 6.95 -22.69 -11.20
CA ALA A 315 7.99 -23.47 -11.86
C ALA A 315 8.33 -22.90 -13.25
N ARG A 316 7.31 -22.63 -14.07
CA ARG A 316 7.47 -22.07 -15.41
C ARG A 316 8.18 -20.71 -15.40
N GLN A 317 7.69 -19.78 -14.59
CA GLN A 317 8.24 -18.42 -14.54
C GLN A 317 9.64 -18.39 -13.93
N ALA A 318 9.94 -19.22 -12.92
CA ALA A 318 11.29 -19.33 -12.36
C ALA A 318 12.31 -19.89 -13.37
N VAL A 319 11.88 -20.81 -14.25
CA VAL A 319 12.73 -21.28 -15.36
C VAL A 319 13.00 -20.14 -16.34
N LEU A 320 11.97 -19.41 -16.77
CA LEU A 320 12.08 -18.30 -17.72
C LEU A 320 12.95 -17.16 -17.16
N ALA A 321 12.75 -16.81 -15.89
CA ALA A 321 13.54 -15.76 -15.21
C ALA A 321 14.97 -16.22 -14.85
N ARG A 322 15.31 -17.50 -15.00
CA ARG A 322 16.61 -18.08 -14.67
C ARG A 322 17.03 -17.84 -13.20
N VAL A 323 16.09 -17.74 -12.28
CA VAL A 323 16.36 -17.52 -10.86
C VAL A 323 16.61 -18.81 -10.11
N CYS A 324 17.27 -18.71 -8.97
CA CYS A 324 17.34 -19.76 -7.94
C CYS A 324 16.37 -19.44 -6.78
N LEU A 325 15.76 -20.49 -6.24
CA LEU A 325 14.74 -20.37 -5.20
C LEU A 325 15.18 -21.07 -3.91
N ASN A 326 15.06 -20.40 -2.78
CA ASN A 326 15.04 -21.04 -1.49
C ASN A 326 13.56 -21.17 -1.04
N VAL A 327 13.08 -22.40 -0.98
CA VAL A 327 11.76 -22.75 -0.48
C VAL A 327 11.84 -22.84 1.03
N VAL A 328 11.13 -21.98 1.74
CA VAL A 328 11.25 -21.80 3.19
C VAL A 328 9.97 -22.25 3.89
N GLY A 329 10.06 -23.26 4.72
CA GLY A 329 8.94 -23.77 5.49
C GLY A 329 8.88 -23.21 6.90
N HIS A 330 7.65 -23.04 7.40
CA HIS A 330 7.34 -22.49 8.72
C HIS A 330 6.28 -23.34 9.43
N THR A 331 6.22 -23.19 10.77
CA THR A 331 5.20 -23.82 11.61
C THR A 331 4.60 -22.79 12.57
N SER A 332 3.45 -23.11 13.13
CA SER A 332 2.89 -22.47 14.31
C SER A 332 3.77 -22.74 15.56
N LEU A 333 3.45 -22.05 16.66
CA LEU A 333 4.19 -22.17 17.93
C LEU A 333 4.00 -23.51 18.66
N THR A 334 3.01 -24.31 18.25
CA THR A 334 2.61 -25.55 18.96
C THR A 334 3.66 -26.64 18.76
N GLY A 335 4.11 -27.28 19.85
CA GLY A 335 5.07 -28.37 19.82
C GLY A 335 6.52 -27.93 20.11
N SER A 336 7.44 -28.90 20.17
CA SER A 336 8.84 -28.65 20.47
C SER A 336 9.61 -28.06 19.30
N ALA A 337 10.67 -27.29 19.56
CA ALA A 337 11.51 -26.69 18.53
C ALA A 337 12.12 -27.74 17.58
N PRO A 338 12.69 -28.88 18.03
CA PRO A 338 13.24 -29.89 17.13
C PRO A 338 12.17 -30.55 16.23
N TYR A 339 10.94 -30.70 16.73
CA TYR A 339 9.81 -31.20 15.92
C TYR A 339 9.44 -30.19 14.82
N ASN A 340 9.29 -28.93 15.18
CA ASN A 340 8.93 -27.86 14.25
C ASN A 340 10.00 -27.58 13.21
N ASP A 341 11.29 -27.71 13.57
CA ASP A 341 12.40 -27.60 12.61
C ASP A 341 12.30 -28.70 11.53
N ARG A 342 12.04 -29.95 11.93
CA ARG A 342 11.85 -31.06 10.99
C ARG A 342 10.61 -30.89 10.13
N LEU A 343 9.47 -30.56 10.73
CA LEU A 343 8.21 -30.40 10.01
C LEU A 343 8.26 -29.27 8.98
N SER A 344 8.83 -28.14 9.35
CA SER A 344 9.01 -27.01 8.44
C SER A 344 9.91 -27.35 7.25
N LEU A 345 11.01 -28.08 7.48
CA LEU A 345 11.88 -28.58 6.40
C LEU A 345 11.15 -29.58 5.50
N GLN A 346 10.35 -30.51 6.07
CA GLN A 346 9.57 -31.47 5.30
C GLN A 346 8.55 -30.78 4.39
N ARG A 347 7.87 -29.72 4.86
CA ARG A 347 6.96 -28.88 4.03
C ARG A 347 7.70 -28.21 2.88
N ALA A 348 8.87 -27.63 3.17
CA ALA A 348 9.71 -27.02 2.15
C ALA A 348 10.18 -28.03 1.10
N ALA A 349 10.63 -29.20 1.54
CA ALA A 349 11.06 -30.30 0.67
C ALA A 349 9.90 -30.81 -0.23
N TYR A 350 8.71 -30.92 0.33
CA TYR A 350 7.52 -31.30 -0.44
C TYR A 350 7.21 -30.30 -1.59
N ILE A 351 7.25 -29.00 -1.32
CA ILE A 351 7.07 -27.98 -2.36
C ILE A 351 8.20 -28.01 -3.38
N LYS A 352 9.46 -28.12 -2.95
CA LYS A 352 10.61 -28.28 -3.86
C LYS A 352 10.42 -29.45 -4.80
N GLU A 353 10.01 -30.61 -4.29
CA GLU A 353 9.76 -31.82 -5.08
C GLU A 353 8.62 -31.58 -6.11
N ARG A 354 7.54 -30.92 -5.69
CA ARG A 354 6.44 -30.55 -6.58
C ARG A 354 6.90 -29.62 -7.71
N LEU A 355 7.71 -28.61 -7.41
CA LEU A 355 8.30 -27.71 -8.42
C LEU A 355 9.21 -28.47 -9.41
N ALA A 356 10.02 -29.42 -8.90
CA ALA A 356 10.91 -30.24 -9.73
C ALA A 356 10.11 -31.20 -10.65
N ARG A 357 8.93 -31.66 -10.25
CA ARG A 357 8.03 -32.44 -11.14
C ARG A 357 7.43 -31.58 -12.25
N GLU A 358 7.07 -30.31 -11.96
CA GLU A 358 6.57 -29.38 -12.97
C GLU A 358 7.67 -28.90 -13.94
N ALA A 359 8.89 -28.70 -13.45
CA ALA A 359 10.03 -28.30 -14.22
C ALA A 359 11.35 -28.91 -13.68
N PRO A 360 11.81 -30.05 -14.22
CA PRO A 360 13.03 -30.73 -13.74
C PRO A 360 14.29 -29.85 -13.70
N GLN A 361 14.36 -28.83 -14.56
CA GLN A 361 15.46 -27.87 -14.58
C GLN A 361 15.59 -27.04 -13.29
N LEU A 362 14.55 -26.97 -12.46
CA LEU A 362 14.59 -26.29 -11.17
C LEU A 362 15.22 -27.13 -10.07
N ALA A 363 15.32 -28.44 -10.20
CA ALA A 363 15.85 -29.31 -9.16
C ALA A 363 17.23 -28.86 -8.62
N PRO A 364 18.23 -28.52 -9.46
CA PRO A 364 19.52 -28.01 -9.00
C PRO A 364 19.47 -26.54 -8.55
N ARG A 365 18.46 -25.76 -8.96
CA ARG A 365 18.32 -24.33 -8.65
C ARG A 365 17.36 -24.05 -7.49
N THR A 366 16.88 -25.09 -6.82
CA THR A 366 15.94 -24.95 -5.72
C THR A 366 16.52 -25.58 -4.46
N LYS A 367 16.60 -24.79 -3.39
CA LYS A 367 16.97 -25.29 -2.05
C LYS A 367 15.73 -25.34 -1.16
N ALA A 368 15.72 -26.19 -0.14
CA ALA A 368 14.67 -26.26 0.88
C ALA A 368 15.28 -25.96 2.24
N SER A 369 14.63 -25.13 3.03
CA SER A 369 15.02 -24.81 4.39
C SER A 369 13.81 -24.76 5.32
N GLY A 370 14.04 -25.12 6.60
CA GLY A 370 13.02 -25.07 7.65
C GLY A 370 13.37 -24.02 8.69
N MET A 371 12.40 -23.15 9.00
CA MET A 371 12.55 -22.11 10.02
C MET A 371 11.81 -22.42 11.32
N GLY A 372 11.13 -23.58 11.39
CA GLY A 372 10.26 -23.88 12.53
C GLY A 372 9.28 -22.73 12.77
N PHE A 373 9.16 -22.30 14.02
CA PHE A 373 8.29 -21.17 14.42
C PHE A 373 9.08 -19.85 14.64
N ARG A 374 10.31 -19.72 14.11
CA ARG A 374 11.14 -18.52 14.34
C ARG A 374 10.62 -17.27 13.64
N GLU A 375 9.98 -17.43 12.50
CA GLU A 375 9.43 -16.33 11.70
C GLU A 375 7.88 -16.42 11.65
N LYS A 376 7.22 -16.12 12.78
CA LYS A 376 5.76 -16.11 12.90
C LYS A 376 5.18 -14.85 12.27
N LEU A 377 4.01 -14.97 11.66
CA LEU A 377 3.20 -13.86 11.16
C LEU A 377 2.07 -13.50 12.14
N VAL A 378 1.45 -14.49 12.74
CA VAL A 378 0.32 -14.35 13.67
C VAL A 378 0.73 -14.72 15.08
N GLY A 379 1.20 -15.96 15.31
CA GLY A 379 1.82 -16.41 16.54
C GLY A 379 0.89 -16.51 17.73
N THR A 380 -0.40 -16.87 17.55
CA THR A 380 -1.33 -17.05 18.69
C THR A 380 -0.98 -18.28 19.53
N GLY A 381 -0.40 -19.32 18.91
CA GLY A 381 -0.06 -20.57 19.57
C GLY A 381 -1.26 -21.47 19.88
N THR A 382 -2.42 -21.22 19.27
CA THR A 382 -3.64 -22.02 19.42
C THR A 382 -3.77 -23.11 18.36
N ASP A 383 -2.99 -23.00 17.28
CA ASP A 383 -2.94 -23.93 16.12
C ASP A 383 -4.29 -24.07 15.36
N ASP A 384 -5.18 -23.11 15.55
CA ASP A 384 -6.44 -23.00 14.84
C ASP A 384 -6.28 -22.33 13.46
N ALA A 385 -7.40 -21.91 12.86
CA ALA A 385 -7.42 -21.25 11.56
C ALA A 385 -6.65 -19.91 11.55
N ARG A 386 -6.54 -19.20 12.70
CA ARG A 386 -5.80 -17.95 12.82
C ARG A 386 -4.31 -18.17 12.60
N ASP A 387 -3.76 -19.29 13.11
CA ASP A 387 -2.34 -19.64 12.93
C ASP A 387 -2.05 -20.30 11.55
N ALA A 388 -3.04 -20.38 10.65
CA ALA A 388 -2.83 -20.99 9.33
C ALA A 388 -1.70 -20.32 8.54
N LEU A 389 -1.55 -18.98 8.66
CA LEU A 389 -0.48 -18.23 8.01
C LEU A 389 0.91 -18.56 8.57
N ASP A 390 1.00 -19.06 9.81
CA ASP A 390 2.28 -19.51 10.37
C ASP A 390 2.67 -20.89 9.84
N ARG A 391 1.70 -21.72 9.45
CA ARG A 391 1.91 -23.04 8.84
C ARG A 391 2.03 -22.93 7.32
N ARG A 392 3.05 -22.24 6.86
CA ARG A 392 3.24 -21.90 5.46
C ARG A 392 4.54 -22.38 4.87
N VAL A 393 4.58 -22.40 3.55
CA VAL A 393 5.81 -22.35 2.74
C VAL A 393 5.79 -21.11 1.89
N GLU A 394 6.89 -20.40 1.85
CA GLU A 394 7.14 -19.21 1.04
C GLU A 394 8.45 -19.34 0.26
N PHE A 395 8.76 -18.34 -0.58
CA PHE A 395 9.91 -18.37 -1.48
C PHE A 395 10.81 -17.17 -1.23
N LYS A 396 12.11 -17.43 -1.14
CA LYS A 396 13.14 -16.39 -1.19
C LYS A 396 13.93 -16.57 -2.48
N ILE A 397 14.04 -15.54 -3.29
CA ILE A 397 14.83 -15.54 -4.51
C ILE A 397 16.28 -15.39 -4.10
N THR A 398 17.17 -16.20 -4.67
CA THR A 398 18.60 -16.19 -4.35
C THR A 398 19.42 -16.17 -5.63
N GLU A 399 20.65 -15.70 -5.53
CA GLU A 399 21.60 -15.86 -6.62
C GLU A 399 21.89 -17.35 -6.83
N CYS A 400 22.06 -17.73 -8.12
CA CYS A 400 22.47 -19.07 -8.49
C CYS A 400 23.98 -19.17 -8.26
N GLY A 401 24.38 -19.96 -7.27
CA GLY A 401 25.77 -20.25 -6.97
C GLY A 401 26.39 -21.26 -7.95
#